data_a84882fdaf02cd781ff59cf09b08f94e
#
_entry.id   a84882fdaf02cd781ff59cf09b08f94e
#
_cell.length_a   1.000
_cell.length_b   1.000
_cell.length_c   1.000
_cell.angle_alpha   90.00
_cell.angle_beta   90.00
_cell.angle_gamma   90.00
#
_symmetry.space_group_name_H-M   'P 1'
#
loop_
_entity.id
_entity.type
_entity.pdbx_description
1 polymer ?
#
loop_
_entity_poly.entity_id
_entity_poly.type
_entity_poly.pdbx_seq_one_letter_code
_entity_poly.pdbx_strand_id
1 'polypeptide(L)'
;DNKDRIYRQFIDITENENGTPLSIKFKNTERFNFAFDLVDALADKDPEKLAMLHISRDKTERRFTFRDLKKASNQCANYFKSLGIKKGDRVMLVLKRHYQFWFAMLGLNKLGAVAIPATNQLQEHDFSYRFKAAGVKALICTADGDTAHQADIAEKDYGEPLIKMIVNGEREGWRTFDEEYRLYSTHYERTADAPCGDDLMLMFFTSGTSGYPKIAAHNYKYALGHFHTAKYWHNVDPDGLHFTISDTGWAKAMWGKLYGQWLCEAATFVYDFDRFDAADILPMFAKYHITTFCAPPTMLRMMIKQDISQYDFSSVKHMTTAGEAL
;
A
#
# COMPACT_ATOMS: atom_id res chain seq x y z
N ASP A 1 -16.45 -17.75 -10.71
CA ASP A 1 -16.71 -16.35 -11.01
C ASP A 1 -16.70 -16.14 -12.52
N ASN A 2 -17.89 -15.89 -13.09
CA ASN A 2 -18.07 -15.72 -14.54
C ASN A 2 -17.92 -14.26 -14.98
N LYS A 3 -17.57 -13.35 -14.08
CA LYS A 3 -17.39 -11.93 -14.44
C LYS A 3 -16.08 -11.74 -15.20
N ASP A 4 -16.10 -10.81 -16.13
CA ASP A 4 -14.91 -10.38 -16.85
C ASP A 4 -14.01 -9.54 -15.92
N ARG A 5 -12.94 -10.13 -15.41
CA ARG A 5 -11.99 -9.49 -14.50
C ARG A 5 -10.77 -9.00 -15.26
N ILE A 6 -10.30 -7.81 -14.93
CA ILE A 6 -9.12 -7.18 -15.53
C ILE A 6 -7.89 -8.12 -15.43
N TYR A 7 -7.71 -8.81 -14.30
CA TYR A 7 -6.55 -9.66 -14.09
C TYR A 7 -6.42 -10.77 -15.14
N ARG A 8 -7.51 -11.19 -15.78
CA ARG A 8 -7.47 -12.24 -16.80
C ARG A 8 -6.65 -11.89 -18.03
N GLN A 9 -6.35 -10.61 -18.23
CA GLN A 9 -5.41 -10.17 -19.27
C GLN A 9 -3.96 -10.57 -18.96
N PHE A 10 -3.65 -10.86 -17.70
CA PHE A 10 -2.29 -11.09 -17.20
C PHE A 10 -2.12 -12.42 -16.49
N ILE A 11 -3.21 -13.08 -16.12
CA ILE A 11 -3.19 -14.31 -15.32
C ILE A 11 -4.21 -15.30 -15.87
N ASP A 12 -3.71 -16.47 -16.27
CA ASP A 12 -4.52 -17.63 -16.63
C ASP A 12 -4.63 -18.57 -15.44
N ILE A 13 -5.85 -18.92 -15.06
CA ILE A 13 -6.11 -19.78 -13.92
C ILE A 13 -6.92 -20.99 -14.38
N THR A 14 -6.52 -22.18 -13.92
CA THR A 14 -7.32 -23.40 -14.01
C THR A 14 -7.64 -23.86 -12.59
N GLU A 15 -8.92 -24.08 -12.31
CA GLU A 15 -9.41 -24.54 -11.02
C GLU A 15 -10.14 -25.89 -11.18
N ASN A 16 -10.15 -26.70 -10.11
CA ASN A 16 -11.00 -27.90 -10.05
C ASN A 16 -12.44 -27.51 -9.68
N GLU A 17 -13.32 -28.49 -9.54
CA GLU A 17 -14.74 -28.29 -9.20
C GLU A 17 -14.96 -27.58 -7.87
N ASN A 18 -14.00 -27.68 -6.95
CA ASN A 18 -14.06 -27.06 -5.61
C ASN A 18 -13.42 -25.68 -5.57
N GLY A 19 -12.97 -25.15 -6.73
CA GLY A 19 -12.29 -23.84 -6.78
C GLY A 19 -10.83 -23.89 -6.36
N THR A 20 -10.24 -25.07 -6.18
CA THR A 20 -8.82 -25.20 -5.86
C THR A 20 -7.98 -24.95 -7.12
N PRO A 21 -6.95 -24.09 -7.07
CA PRO A 21 -6.15 -23.82 -8.24
C PRO A 21 -5.31 -25.02 -8.64
N LEU A 22 -5.39 -25.41 -9.91
CA LEU A 22 -4.58 -26.45 -10.52
C LEU A 22 -3.37 -25.85 -11.26
N SER A 23 -3.55 -24.65 -11.82
CA SER A 23 -2.50 -23.95 -12.56
C SER A 23 -2.74 -22.45 -12.51
N ILE A 24 -1.68 -21.69 -12.28
CA ILE A 24 -1.65 -20.23 -12.37
C ILE A 24 -0.48 -19.85 -13.27
N LYS A 25 -0.76 -19.20 -14.40
CA LYS A 25 0.26 -18.76 -15.36
C LYS A 25 0.12 -17.26 -15.61
N PHE A 26 1.25 -16.57 -15.62
CA PHE A 26 1.32 -15.16 -15.96
C PHE A 26 1.58 -14.98 -17.45
N LYS A 27 0.97 -13.94 -18.02
CA LYS A 27 1.12 -13.57 -19.44
C LYS A 27 1.12 -12.05 -19.61
N ASN A 28 1.64 -11.59 -20.73
CA ASN A 28 1.68 -10.14 -21.07
C ASN A 28 2.35 -9.27 -19.99
N THR A 29 3.35 -9.81 -19.32
CA THR A 29 3.95 -9.19 -18.15
C THR A 29 5.01 -8.16 -18.49
N GLU A 30 5.51 -8.14 -19.74
CA GLU A 30 6.65 -7.31 -20.16
C GLU A 30 6.35 -5.82 -20.04
N ARG A 31 5.11 -5.43 -20.25
CA ARG A 31 4.66 -4.05 -20.14
C ARG A 31 3.75 -3.79 -18.96
N PHE A 32 3.60 -4.76 -18.07
CA PHE A 32 2.67 -4.63 -16.95
C PHE A 32 3.10 -3.51 -16.00
N ASN A 33 2.15 -2.65 -15.69
CA ASN A 33 2.22 -1.62 -14.65
C ASN A 33 0.89 -1.62 -13.89
N PHE A 34 0.93 -1.97 -12.61
CA PHE A 34 -0.27 -2.12 -11.79
C PHE A 34 -1.13 -0.85 -11.75
N ALA A 35 -0.52 0.32 -11.64
CA ALA A 35 -1.27 1.57 -11.55
C ALA A 35 -2.05 1.88 -12.83
N PHE A 36 -1.45 1.67 -14.00
CA PHE A 36 -2.12 1.88 -15.27
C PHE A 36 -3.02 0.70 -15.67
N ASP A 37 -2.48 -0.52 -15.63
CA ASP A 37 -3.14 -1.69 -16.22
C ASP A 37 -4.22 -2.28 -15.33
N LEU A 38 -4.17 -2.06 -14.02
CA LEU A 38 -5.19 -2.54 -13.08
C LEU A 38 -6.04 -1.39 -12.54
N VAL A 39 -5.44 -0.43 -11.84
CA VAL A 39 -6.19 0.62 -11.15
C VAL A 39 -6.91 1.54 -12.13
N ASP A 40 -6.19 2.09 -13.11
CA ASP A 40 -6.79 2.99 -14.11
C ASP A 40 -7.78 2.24 -15.00
N ALA A 41 -7.49 0.99 -15.36
CA ALA A 41 -8.40 0.16 -16.13
C ALA A 41 -9.72 -0.10 -15.39
N LEU A 42 -9.66 -0.36 -14.09
CA LEU A 42 -10.87 -0.47 -13.25
C LEU A 42 -11.61 0.85 -13.13
N ALA A 43 -10.88 1.95 -13.00
CA ALA A 43 -11.48 3.29 -12.96
C ALA A 43 -12.27 3.59 -14.24
N ASP A 44 -11.77 3.16 -15.39
CA ASP A 44 -12.43 3.36 -16.66
C ASP A 44 -13.64 2.41 -16.85
N LYS A 45 -13.50 1.17 -16.38
CA LYS A 45 -14.53 0.13 -16.51
C LYS A 45 -15.69 0.32 -15.52
N ASP A 46 -15.36 0.61 -14.25
CA ASP A 46 -16.31 0.75 -13.14
C ASP A 46 -15.85 1.87 -12.20
N PRO A 47 -16.04 3.14 -12.62
CA PRO A 47 -15.48 4.29 -11.91
C PRO A 47 -15.96 4.44 -10.46
N GLU A 48 -17.17 3.99 -10.16
CA GLU A 48 -17.76 4.13 -8.83
C GLU A 48 -17.47 2.93 -7.91
N LYS A 49 -16.78 1.90 -8.41
CA LYS A 49 -16.43 0.75 -7.59
C LYS A 49 -15.53 1.16 -6.43
N LEU A 50 -15.89 0.73 -5.22
CA LEU A 50 -15.09 0.99 -4.03
C LEU A 50 -13.73 0.30 -4.13
N ALA A 51 -12.66 1.05 -3.92
CA ALA A 51 -11.30 0.53 -3.82
C ALA A 51 -10.82 0.46 -2.38
N MET A 52 -11.11 1.48 -1.58
CA MET A 52 -10.65 1.56 -0.19
C MET A 52 -11.65 2.32 0.66
N LEU A 53 -11.97 1.75 1.83
CA LEU A 53 -12.63 2.45 2.93
C LEU A 53 -11.58 2.73 3.99
N HIS A 54 -11.30 4.00 4.21
CA HIS A 54 -10.27 4.46 5.15
C HIS A 54 -10.91 5.15 6.35
N ILE A 55 -10.56 4.69 7.54
CA ILE A 55 -10.98 5.29 8.80
C ILE A 55 -9.75 5.91 9.45
N SER A 56 -9.75 7.23 9.58
CA SER A 56 -8.67 7.95 10.25
C SER A 56 -8.74 7.77 11.76
N ARG A 57 -7.67 8.15 12.45
CA ARG A 57 -7.59 8.06 13.92
C ARG A 57 -8.76 8.76 14.63
N ASP A 58 -9.21 9.89 14.10
CA ASP A 58 -10.34 10.67 14.62
C ASP A 58 -11.70 10.12 14.17
N LYS A 59 -11.73 8.94 13.55
CA LYS A 59 -12.92 8.26 13.01
C LYS A 59 -13.51 8.92 11.75
N THR A 60 -12.81 9.82 11.11
CA THR A 60 -13.22 10.32 9.80
C THR A 60 -13.21 9.16 8.79
N GLU A 61 -14.35 8.95 8.14
CA GLU A 61 -14.51 7.93 7.11
C GLU A 61 -14.28 8.53 5.73
N ARG A 62 -13.47 7.85 4.91
CA ARG A 62 -13.25 8.23 3.51
C ARG A 62 -13.44 6.99 2.65
N ARG A 63 -14.32 7.11 1.64
CA ARG A 63 -14.55 6.08 0.64
C ARG A 63 -13.86 6.50 -0.65
N PHE A 64 -12.88 5.72 -1.07
CA PHE A 64 -12.17 5.98 -2.32
C PHE A 64 -12.60 4.95 -3.37
N THR A 65 -13.12 5.45 -4.49
CA THR A 65 -13.40 4.64 -5.67
C THR A 65 -12.12 4.45 -6.48
N PHE A 66 -12.13 3.53 -7.45
CA PHE A 66 -11.00 3.40 -8.37
C PHE A 66 -10.79 4.67 -9.18
N ARG A 67 -11.85 5.39 -9.53
CA ARG A 67 -11.73 6.72 -10.18
C ARG A 67 -11.01 7.72 -9.29
N ASP A 68 -11.32 7.75 -8.00
CA ASP A 68 -10.63 8.63 -7.04
C ASP A 68 -9.14 8.32 -6.99
N LEU A 69 -8.77 7.04 -6.99
CA LEU A 69 -7.36 6.62 -6.99
C LEU A 69 -6.66 6.97 -8.29
N LYS A 70 -7.32 6.81 -9.43
CA LYS A 70 -6.76 7.22 -10.72
C LYS A 70 -6.43 8.71 -10.71
N LYS A 71 -7.39 9.55 -10.30
CA LYS A 71 -7.20 11.01 -10.24
C LYS A 71 -6.09 11.39 -9.26
N ALA A 72 -6.13 10.89 -8.03
CA ALA A 72 -5.16 11.23 -7.01
C ALA A 72 -3.75 10.76 -7.38
N SER A 73 -3.61 9.57 -7.93
CA SER A 73 -2.30 9.07 -8.37
C SER A 73 -1.74 9.85 -9.56
N ASN A 74 -2.61 10.31 -10.46
CA ASN A 74 -2.20 11.20 -11.55
C ASN A 74 -1.69 12.54 -11.01
N GLN A 75 -2.39 13.13 -10.05
CA GLN A 75 -1.96 14.36 -9.39
C GLN A 75 -0.61 14.16 -8.69
N CYS A 76 -0.44 13.05 -7.98
CA CYS A 76 0.84 12.74 -7.32
C CYS A 76 1.98 12.55 -8.33
N ALA A 77 1.74 11.83 -9.43
CA ALA A 77 2.76 11.64 -10.47
C ALA A 77 3.21 12.98 -11.07
N ASN A 78 2.27 13.85 -11.40
CA ASN A 78 2.55 15.20 -11.90
C ASN A 78 3.31 16.05 -10.86
N TYR A 79 2.88 15.98 -9.60
CA TYR A 79 3.52 16.69 -8.50
C TYR A 79 4.97 16.26 -8.32
N PHE A 80 5.22 14.96 -8.21
CA PHE A 80 6.57 14.42 -8.06
C PHE A 80 7.47 14.79 -9.24
N LYS A 81 6.94 14.70 -10.46
CA LYS A 81 7.67 15.10 -11.67
C LYS A 81 8.07 16.56 -11.60
N SER A 82 7.20 17.46 -11.13
CA SER A 82 7.48 18.89 -11.00
C SER A 82 8.60 19.18 -10.00
N LEU A 83 8.80 18.32 -9.01
CA LEU A 83 9.88 18.42 -8.04
C LEU A 83 11.22 17.90 -8.54
N GLY A 84 11.27 17.39 -9.78
CA GLY A 84 12.46 16.83 -10.36
C GLY A 84 12.71 15.36 -10.03
N ILE A 85 11.72 14.65 -9.48
CA ILE A 85 11.79 13.21 -9.26
C ILE A 85 11.61 12.50 -10.60
N LYS A 86 12.50 11.58 -10.90
CA LYS A 86 12.58 10.89 -12.21
C LYS A 86 12.51 9.38 -12.04
N LYS A 87 12.28 8.69 -13.17
CA LYS A 87 12.36 7.22 -13.23
C LYS A 87 13.68 6.75 -12.64
N GLY A 88 13.61 5.77 -11.74
CA GLY A 88 14.76 5.20 -11.04
C GLY A 88 15.17 5.94 -9.76
N ASP A 89 14.69 7.13 -9.50
CA ASP A 89 14.96 7.84 -8.25
C ASP A 89 14.29 7.11 -7.08
N ARG A 90 14.97 7.06 -5.93
CA ARG A 90 14.46 6.39 -4.72
C ARG A 90 13.70 7.39 -3.87
N VAL A 91 12.47 7.02 -3.52
CA VAL A 91 11.59 7.82 -2.67
C VAL A 91 11.14 6.98 -1.47
N MET A 92 11.50 7.43 -0.28
CA MET A 92 11.12 6.73 0.95
C MET A 92 9.74 7.18 1.41
N LEU A 93 8.90 6.21 1.82
CA LEU A 93 7.54 6.45 2.32
C LEU A 93 7.46 6.00 3.78
N VAL A 94 7.21 6.95 4.69
CA VAL A 94 7.03 6.67 6.12
C VAL A 94 5.67 7.20 6.53
N LEU A 95 4.62 6.46 6.20
CA LEU A 95 3.24 6.97 6.21
C LEU A 95 2.26 6.17 7.08
N LYS A 96 2.77 5.30 7.94
CA LYS A 96 1.92 4.53 8.85
C LYS A 96 0.79 3.82 8.07
N ARG A 97 -0.47 4.19 8.34
CA ARG A 97 -1.65 3.72 7.59
C ARG A 97 -2.44 4.89 7.02
N HIS A 98 -1.77 6.02 6.78
CA HIS A 98 -2.39 7.21 6.18
C HIS A 98 -2.83 6.91 4.76
N TYR A 99 -4.01 7.40 4.35
CA TYR A 99 -4.53 7.13 3.00
C TYR A 99 -3.62 7.68 1.90
N GLN A 100 -2.84 8.70 2.18
CA GLN A 100 -1.89 9.30 1.24
C GLN A 100 -0.81 8.31 0.78
N PHE A 101 -0.56 7.25 1.55
CA PHE A 101 0.36 6.19 1.13
C PHE A 101 -0.06 5.58 -0.22
N TRP A 102 -1.33 5.27 -0.41
CA TRP A 102 -1.83 4.67 -1.64
C TRP A 102 -1.76 5.63 -2.81
N PHE A 103 -2.07 6.91 -2.59
CA PHE A 103 -1.94 7.95 -3.62
C PHE A 103 -0.48 8.10 -4.06
N ALA A 104 0.43 8.20 -3.11
CA ALA A 104 1.86 8.36 -3.38
C ALA A 104 2.45 7.12 -4.06
N MET A 105 2.14 5.93 -3.56
CA MET A 105 2.64 4.67 -4.14
C MET A 105 2.22 4.54 -5.61
N LEU A 106 0.95 4.73 -5.92
CA LEU A 106 0.46 4.65 -7.29
C LEU A 106 1.06 5.75 -8.18
N GLY A 107 1.21 6.95 -7.63
CA GLY A 107 1.87 8.06 -8.35
C GLY A 107 3.32 7.74 -8.69
N LEU A 108 4.08 7.18 -7.75
CA LEU A 108 5.45 6.73 -7.97
C LEU A 108 5.52 5.58 -8.99
N ASN A 109 4.57 4.65 -8.93
CA ASN A 109 4.48 3.57 -9.91
C ASN A 109 4.23 4.10 -11.34
N LYS A 110 3.46 5.17 -11.50
CA LYS A 110 3.24 5.81 -12.80
C LYS A 110 4.46 6.55 -13.31
N LEU A 111 5.15 7.24 -12.42
CA LEU A 111 6.35 8.02 -12.75
C LEU A 111 7.59 7.14 -12.99
N GLY A 112 7.67 6.02 -12.28
CA GLY A 112 8.82 5.12 -12.35
C GLY A 112 9.85 5.33 -11.26
N ALA A 113 9.58 6.20 -10.29
CA ALA A 113 10.42 6.31 -9.10
C ALA A 113 10.24 5.05 -8.23
N VAL A 114 11.31 4.67 -7.56
CA VAL A 114 11.35 3.46 -6.74
C VAL A 114 10.88 3.79 -5.33
N ALA A 115 9.79 3.17 -4.90
CA ALA A 115 9.24 3.35 -3.57
C ALA A 115 9.99 2.52 -2.53
N ILE A 116 10.30 3.12 -1.38
CA ILE A 116 10.92 2.45 -0.23
C ILE A 116 10.01 2.66 0.98
N PRO A 117 9.01 1.80 1.20
CA PRO A 117 8.19 1.89 2.40
C PRO A 117 9.02 1.59 3.64
N ALA A 118 8.79 2.36 4.71
CA ALA A 118 9.50 2.19 5.96
C ALA A 118 8.61 2.47 7.16
N THR A 119 8.97 1.91 8.30
CA THR A 119 8.25 2.10 9.56
C THR A 119 8.52 3.49 10.15
N ASN A 120 7.52 4.04 10.84
CA ASN A 120 7.66 5.28 11.60
C ASN A 120 8.49 5.14 12.88
N GLN A 121 8.96 3.96 13.19
CA GLN A 121 9.82 3.69 14.34
C GLN A 121 11.31 3.96 14.07
N LEU A 122 11.67 4.32 12.83
CA LEU A 122 13.06 4.61 12.49
C LEU A 122 13.62 5.78 13.31
N GLN A 123 14.83 5.59 13.83
CA GLN A 123 15.61 6.62 14.49
C GLN A 123 16.58 7.29 13.49
N GLU A 124 17.29 8.33 13.93
CA GLU A 124 18.22 9.06 13.06
C GLU A 124 19.24 8.17 12.36
N HIS A 125 19.85 7.23 13.11
CA HIS A 125 20.85 6.32 12.53
C HIS A 125 20.27 5.36 11.51
N ASP A 126 19.01 4.95 11.69
CA ASP A 126 18.29 4.11 10.72
C ASP A 126 18.03 4.87 9.42
N PHE A 127 17.57 6.11 9.52
CA PHE A 127 17.39 6.97 8.35
C PHE A 127 18.71 7.25 7.65
N SER A 128 19.74 7.61 8.40
CA SER A 128 21.06 7.94 7.84
C SER A 128 21.63 6.77 7.03
N TYR A 129 21.57 5.57 7.59
CA TYR A 129 22.01 4.37 6.86
C TYR A 129 21.20 4.15 5.58
N ARG A 130 19.87 4.25 5.65
CA ARG A 130 18.99 4.00 4.51
C ARG A 130 19.14 5.04 3.43
N PHE A 131 19.28 6.31 3.79
CA PHE A 131 19.52 7.38 2.81
C PHE A 131 20.78 7.11 1.99
N LYS A 132 21.85 6.73 2.65
CA LYS A 132 23.15 6.44 2.01
C LYS A 132 23.08 5.15 1.19
N ALA A 133 22.56 4.08 1.78
CA ALA A 133 22.54 2.76 1.14
C ALA A 133 21.69 2.73 -0.13
N ALA A 134 20.56 3.44 -0.15
CA ALA A 134 19.66 3.48 -1.30
C ALA A 134 19.81 4.73 -2.17
N GLY A 135 20.62 5.71 -1.78
CA GLY A 135 20.73 6.97 -2.51
C GLY A 135 19.40 7.70 -2.59
N VAL A 136 18.73 7.89 -1.46
CA VAL A 136 17.37 8.42 -1.39
C VAL A 136 17.32 9.86 -1.89
N LYS A 137 16.44 10.15 -2.84
CA LYS A 137 16.22 11.48 -3.41
C LYS A 137 15.15 12.28 -2.70
N ALA A 138 14.11 11.60 -2.21
CA ALA A 138 12.96 12.23 -1.58
C ALA A 138 12.40 11.37 -0.46
N LEU A 139 11.76 12.04 0.49
CA LEU A 139 11.12 11.43 1.64
C LEU A 139 9.71 12.00 1.79
N ILE A 140 8.71 11.11 1.88
CA ILE A 140 7.33 11.46 2.20
C ILE A 140 7.04 10.88 3.59
N CYS A 141 6.81 11.73 4.57
CA CYS A 141 6.81 11.34 5.98
C CYS A 141 5.58 11.87 6.71
N THR A 142 5.08 11.05 7.64
CA THR A 142 4.04 11.47 8.58
C THR A 142 4.51 12.65 9.46
N ALA A 143 3.59 13.56 9.77
CA ALA A 143 3.82 14.58 10.77
C ALA A 143 3.66 14.06 12.21
N ASP A 144 3.13 12.84 12.38
CA ASP A 144 2.90 12.25 13.69
C ASP A 144 4.21 11.92 14.41
N GLY A 145 4.24 12.18 15.72
CA GLY A 145 5.36 11.79 16.57
C GLY A 145 6.67 12.50 16.22
N ASP A 146 7.78 11.79 16.42
CA ASP A 146 9.13 12.33 16.28
C ASP A 146 9.82 11.93 14.96
N THR A 147 9.10 11.26 14.07
CA THR A 147 9.69 10.65 12.87
C THR A 147 10.36 11.67 11.95
N ALA A 148 9.68 12.77 11.66
CA ALA A 148 10.23 13.82 10.79
C ALA A 148 11.46 14.50 11.42
N HIS A 149 11.49 14.68 12.75
CA HIS A 149 12.65 15.20 13.45
C HIS A 149 13.86 14.28 13.32
N GLN A 150 13.67 12.97 13.48
CA GLN A 150 14.74 11.98 13.29
C GLN A 150 15.29 12.02 11.86
N ALA A 151 14.42 12.18 10.87
CA ALA A 151 14.82 12.33 9.47
C ALA A 151 15.61 13.62 9.22
N ASP A 152 15.24 14.73 9.84
CA ASP A 152 15.97 16.01 9.71
C ASP A 152 17.40 15.89 10.26
N ILE A 153 17.58 15.20 11.39
CA ILE A 153 18.91 14.97 11.93
C ILE A 153 19.73 14.12 10.94
N ALA A 154 19.13 13.06 10.42
CA ALA A 154 19.78 12.18 9.45
C ALA A 154 20.15 12.88 8.14
N GLU A 155 19.35 13.83 7.68
CA GLU A 155 19.63 14.63 6.47
C GLU A 155 20.97 15.36 6.58
N LYS A 156 21.29 15.88 7.73
CA LYS A 156 22.56 16.60 7.97
C LYS A 156 23.77 15.67 7.79
N ASP A 157 23.64 14.44 8.28
CA ASP A 157 24.67 13.42 8.12
C ASP A 157 24.75 12.88 6.68
N TYR A 158 23.62 12.83 5.99
CA TYR A 158 23.53 12.37 4.60
C TYR A 158 24.35 13.25 3.65
N GLY A 159 24.25 14.57 3.82
CA GLY A 159 25.04 15.53 3.06
C GLY A 159 24.66 15.68 1.59
N GLU A 160 23.59 15.03 1.13
CA GLU A 160 23.04 15.14 -0.22
C GLU A 160 21.69 15.87 -0.18
N PRO A 161 21.29 16.53 -1.27
CA PRO A 161 19.96 17.16 -1.33
C PRO A 161 18.87 16.13 -1.13
N LEU A 162 17.89 16.45 -0.29
CA LEU A 162 16.74 15.60 0.01
C LEU A 162 15.46 16.42 -0.11
N ILE A 163 14.56 15.99 -0.99
CA ILE A 163 13.22 16.58 -1.11
C ILE A 163 12.36 16.00 0.01
N LYS A 164 11.81 16.85 0.87
CA LYS A 164 11.03 16.40 2.04
C LYS A 164 9.59 16.89 1.92
N MET A 165 8.65 15.96 2.02
CA MET A 165 7.21 16.19 1.97
C MET A 165 6.57 15.66 3.24
N ILE A 166 5.85 16.53 3.96
CA ILE A 166 5.15 16.17 5.21
C ILE A 166 3.68 15.86 4.92
N VAL A 167 3.15 14.84 5.59
CA VAL A 167 1.77 14.37 5.45
C VAL A 167 1.04 14.55 6.79
N ASN A 168 -0.18 15.08 6.73
CA ASN A 168 -1.06 15.30 7.89
C ASN A 168 -0.51 16.35 8.86
N GLY A 169 0.18 17.37 8.36
CA GLY A 169 0.68 18.46 9.16
C GLY A 169 1.59 19.39 8.39
N GLU A 170 2.27 20.25 9.10
CA GLU A 170 3.23 21.21 8.58
C GLU A 170 4.54 21.09 9.34
N ARG A 171 5.65 21.38 8.65
CA ARG A 171 6.96 21.42 9.27
C ARG A 171 7.88 22.36 8.48
N GLU A 172 8.60 23.21 9.18
CA GLU A 172 9.58 24.11 8.56
C GLU A 172 10.62 23.32 7.78
N GLY A 173 10.91 23.76 6.56
CA GLY A 173 11.85 23.09 5.66
C GLY A 173 11.26 21.90 4.88
N TRP A 174 9.99 21.60 5.09
CA TRP A 174 9.26 20.53 4.42
C TRP A 174 8.15 21.09 3.54
N ARG A 175 7.92 20.44 2.40
CA ARG A 175 6.75 20.72 1.58
C ARG A 175 5.52 20.08 2.19
N THR A 176 4.37 20.74 2.07
CA THR A 176 3.10 20.23 2.58
C THR A 176 2.44 19.38 1.49
N PHE A 177 2.61 18.06 1.58
CA PHE A 177 2.12 17.13 0.58
C PHE A 177 0.63 17.29 0.31
N ASP A 178 -0.19 17.35 1.37
CA ASP A 178 -1.66 17.37 1.24
C ASP A 178 -2.18 18.59 0.49
N GLU A 179 -1.53 19.72 0.61
CA GLU A 179 -1.91 20.94 -0.10
C GLU A 179 -1.37 20.96 -1.53
N GLU A 180 -0.12 20.53 -1.72
CA GLU A 180 0.57 20.70 -2.98
C GLU A 180 0.13 19.74 -4.08
N TYR A 181 -0.05 18.41 -3.80
CA TYR A 181 -0.41 17.46 -4.86
C TYR A 181 -1.75 17.80 -5.51
N ARG A 182 -2.69 18.38 -4.75
CA ARG A 182 -4.04 18.75 -5.23
C ARG A 182 -4.03 19.86 -6.26
N LEU A 183 -2.94 20.61 -6.38
CA LEU A 183 -2.81 21.68 -7.35
C LEU A 183 -2.46 21.19 -8.75
N TYR A 184 -2.13 19.92 -8.88
CA TYR A 184 -1.69 19.34 -10.14
C TYR A 184 -2.83 18.66 -10.89
N SER A 185 -2.63 18.45 -12.19
CA SER A 185 -3.62 17.86 -13.08
C SER A 185 -4.00 16.45 -12.65
N THR A 186 -5.30 16.14 -12.78
CA THR A 186 -5.86 14.79 -12.61
C THR A 186 -5.62 13.90 -13.83
N HIS A 187 -4.91 14.40 -14.85
CA HIS A 187 -4.55 13.65 -16.06
C HIS A 187 -3.05 13.41 -16.10
N TYR A 188 -2.67 12.18 -16.37
CA TYR A 188 -1.27 11.79 -16.54
C TYR A 188 -1.20 10.74 -17.66
N GLU A 189 -0.49 11.07 -18.74
CA GLU A 189 -0.41 10.20 -19.90
C GLU A 189 0.64 9.11 -19.72
N ARG A 190 0.26 7.87 -20.02
CA ARG A 190 1.20 6.75 -20.11
C ARG A 190 1.97 6.84 -21.42
N THR A 191 3.25 7.15 -21.34
CA THR A 191 4.12 7.24 -22.53
C THR A 191 4.69 5.87 -22.93
N ALA A 192 5.30 5.78 -24.11
CA ALA A 192 5.90 4.54 -24.59
C ALA A 192 7.05 4.04 -23.71
N ASP A 193 7.75 4.94 -23.03
CA ASP A 193 8.85 4.65 -22.10
C ASP A 193 8.39 4.59 -20.63
N ALA A 194 7.08 4.53 -20.37
CA ALA A 194 6.54 4.41 -19.01
C ALA A 194 7.12 3.17 -18.31
N PRO A 195 7.31 3.26 -16.98
CA PRO A 195 7.85 2.15 -16.20
C PRO A 195 6.94 0.92 -16.28
N CYS A 196 7.52 -0.25 -16.42
CA CYS A 196 6.77 -1.50 -16.54
C CYS A 196 7.67 -2.74 -16.40
N GLY A 197 7.07 -3.90 -16.26
CA GLY A 197 7.73 -5.19 -16.40
C GLY A 197 8.93 -5.38 -15.46
N ASP A 198 10.12 -5.46 -16.07
CA ASP A 198 11.37 -5.70 -15.33
C ASP A 198 11.98 -4.44 -14.70
N ASP A 199 11.41 -3.28 -14.92
CA ASP A 199 11.85 -2.05 -14.27
C ASP A 199 11.74 -2.16 -12.76
N LEU A 200 12.68 -1.57 -12.05
CA LEU A 200 12.66 -1.55 -10.58
C LEU A 200 11.48 -0.70 -10.07
N MET A 201 10.68 -1.25 -9.18
CA MET A 201 9.49 -0.60 -8.65
C MET A 201 9.59 -0.31 -7.15
N LEU A 202 10.12 -1.24 -6.38
CA LEU A 202 9.95 -1.27 -4.93
C LEU A 202 11.19 -1.83 -4.26
N MET A 203 11.57 -1.25 -3.14
CA MET A 203 12.63 -1.76 -2.26
C MET A 203 12.15 -1.82 -0.83
N PHE A 204 12.62 -2.85 -0.10
CA PHE A 204 12.47 -2.94 1.36
C PHE A 204 13.82 -3.15 1.99
N PHE A 205 14.02 -2.53 3.14
CA PHE A 205 15.13 -2.86 4.03
C PHE A 205 14.69 -4.03 4.92
N THR A 206 15.42 -5.13 4.85
CA THR A 206 15.14 -6.34 5.62
C THR A 206 16.03 -6.41 6.83
N SER A 207 15.53 -7.02 7.92
CA SER A 207 16.37 -7.37 9.06
C SER A 207 17.38 -8.45 8.64
N GLY A 208 18.61 -8.05 8.42
CA GLY A 208 19.69 -8.99 8.10
C GLY A 208 20.11 -9.82 9.33
N THR A 209 20.63 -11.02 9.08
CA THR A 209 21.16 -11.90 10.13
C THR A 209 22.54 -11.45 10.66
N SER A 210 23.17 -10.48 9.99
CA SER A 210 24.53 -10.03 10.31
C SER A 210 24.68 -8.51 10.15
N GLY A 211 24.24 -7.75 11.16
CA GLY A 211 24.49 -6.31 11.22
C GLY A 211 23.44 -5.46 10.52
N TYR A 212 23.83 -4.71 9.49
CA TYR A 212 22.96 -3.74 8.84
C TYR A 212 21.88 -4.39 7.96
N PRO A 213 20.67 -3.77 7.87
CA PRO A 213 19.62 -4.25 6.97
C PRO A 213 20.08 -4.33 5.52
N LYS A 214 19.59 -5.33 4.82
CA LYS A 214 19.84 -5.51 3.38
C LYS A 214 18.64 -4.98 2.59
N ILE A 215 18.87 -4.67 1.33
CA ILE A 215 17.84 -4.20 0.41
C ILE A 215 17.29 -5.40 -0.38
N ALA A 216 15.97 -5.63 -0.27
CA ALA A 216 15.23 -6.51 -1.14
C ALA A 216 14.55 -5.67 -2.22
N ALA A 217 14.84 -5.94 -3.48
CA ALA A 217 14.34 -5.17 -4.62
C ALA A 217 13.33 -5.98 -5.43
N HIS A 218 12.26 -5.32 -5.91
CA HIS A 218 11.19 -5.93 -6.68
C HIS A 218 10.89 -5.09 -7.93
N ASN A 219 10.59 -5.77 -9.03
CA ASN A 219 10.15 -5.13 -10.27
C ASN A 219 8.62 -4.99 -10.33
N TYR A 220 8.10 -4.48 -11.46
CA TYR A 220 6.66 -4.26 -11.64
C TYR A 220 5.85 -5.55 -11.69
N LYS A 221 6.46 -6.70 -11.99
CA LYS A 221 5.79 -8.00 -11.98
C LYS A 221 5.46 -8.50 -10.58
N TYR A 222 6.12 -7.96 -9.56
CA TYR A 222 5.90 -8.30 -8.14
C TYR A 222 4.43 -8.20 -7.75
N ALA A 223 3.72 -7.19 -8.25
CA ALA A 223 2.31 -7.00 -7.94
C ALA A 223 1.45 -8.21 -8.34
N LEU A 224 1.74 -8.80 -9.50
CA LEU A 224 1.01 -9.98 -9.99
C LEU A 224 1.20 -11.21 -9.09
N GLY A 225 2.37 -11.33 -8.47
CA GLY A 225 2.69 -12.42 -7.56
C GLY A 225 1.79 -12.50 -6.32
N HIS A 226 1.13 -11.41 -5.96
CA HIS A 226 0.22 -11.38 -4.80
C HIS A 226 -1.21 -11.83 -5.11
N PHE A 227 -1.52 -12.11 -6.35
CA PHE A 227 -2.84 -12.53 -6.78
C PHE A 227 -3.31 -13.82 -6.07
N HIS A 228 -2.50 -14.86 -6.08
CA HIS A 228 -2.88 -16.13 -5.48
C HIS A 228 -3.04 -16.05 -3.96
N THR A 229 -2.24 -15.20 -3.29
CA THR A 229 -2.38 -14.95 -1.86
C THR A 229 -3.75 -14.34 -1.55
N ALA A 230 -4.15 -13.33 -2.31
CA ALA A 230 -5.44 -12.68 -2.09
C ALA A 230 -6.62 -13.59 -2.45
N LYS A 231 -6.55 -14.25 -3.60
CA LYS A 231 -7.66 -15.08 -4.08
C LYS A 231 -7.83 -16.37 -3.29
N TYR A 232 -6.74 -17.06 -2.98
CA TYR A 232 -6.82 -18.41 -2.44
C TYR A 232 -6.48 -18.54 -0.97
N TRP A 233 -5.65 -17.66 -0.42
CA TRP A 233 -5.33 -17.67 1.00
C TRP A 233 -6.21 -16.72 1.79
N HIS A 234 -6.27 -15.45 1.43
CA HIS A 234 -7.21 -14.49 2.03
C HIS A 234 -8.65 -14.78 1.62
N ASN A 235 -8.84 -15.41 0.48
CA ASN A 235 -10.15 -15.73 -0.08
C ASN A 235 -11.05 -14.48 -0.18
N VAL A 236 -10.49 -13.39 -0.70
CA VAL A 236 -11.19 -12.11 -0.76
C VAL A 236 -12.44 -12.18 -1.63
N ASP A 237 -13.46 -11.46 -1.21
CA ASP A 237 -14.70 -11.32 -1.94
C ASP A 237 -14.61 -10.07 -2.83
N PRO A 238 -14.73 -10.21 -4.17
CA PRO A 238 -14.69 -9.03 -5.06
C PRO A 238 -15.76 -7.98 -4.78
N ASP A 239 -16.87 -8.38 -4.16
CA ASP A 239 -17.95 -7.48 -3.76
C ASP A 239 -17.88 -7.13 -2.27
N GLY A 240 -16.81 -7.52 -1.60
CA GLY A 240 -16.64 -7.35 -0.17
C GLY A 240 -15.54 -6.39 0.21
N LEU A 241 -15.12 -6.52 1.48
CA LEU A 241 -14.16 -5.63 2.11
C LEU A 241 -13.14 -6.45 2.90
N HIS A 242 -11.87 -6.33 2.52
CA HIS A 242 -10.77 -7.05 3.16
C HIS A 242 -10.03 -6.17 4.16
N PHE A 243 -9.84 -6.68 5.37
CA PHE A 243 -9.11 -6.00 6.44
C PHE A 243 -7.85 -6.79 6.81
N THR A 244 -6.67 -6.26 6.48
CA THR A 244 -5.39 -6.75 6.98
C THR A 244 -4.82 -5.72 7.96
N ILE A 245 -4.51 -6.14 9.17
CA ILE A 245 -3.82 -5.29 10.14
C ILE A 245 -2.32 -5.37 9.89
N SER A 246 -1.77 -4.30 9.33
CA SER A 246 -0.33 -4.12 9.10
C SER A 246 -0.04 -2.64 8.85
N ASP A 247 1.14 -2.19 9.29
CA ASP A 247 1.70 -0.90 8.92
C ASP A 247 2.24 -0.94 7.49
N THR A 248 2.13 0.16 6.73
CA THR A 248 2.61 0.22 5.34
C THR A 248 4.12 0.14 5.21
N GLY A 249 4.86 0.31 6.30
CA GLY A 249 6.31 0.13 6.31
C GLY A 249 6.77 -1.31 6.19
N TRP A 250 5.87 -2.29 6.23
CA TRP A 250 6.16 -3.71 6.14
C TRP A 250 5.65 -4.31 4.83
N ALA A 251 6.38 -5.28 4.31
CA ALA A 251 6.01 -5.97 3.06
C ALA A 251 4.61 -6.59 3.12
N LYS A 252 4.14 -6.98 4.30
CA LYS A 252 2.78 -7.50 4.52
C LYS A 252 1.70 -6.57 3.98
N ALA A 253 1.88 -5.25 4.04
CA ALA A 253 0.91 -4.30 3.52
C ALA A 253 0.76 -4.41 2.00
N MET A 254 1.82 -4.77 1.28
CA MET A 254 1.78 -4.89 -0.18
C MET A 254 0.88 -6.04 -0.64
N TRP A 255 0.90 -7.17 0.08
CA TRP A 255 0.07 -8.32 -0.24
C TRP A 255 -1.23 -8.40 0.57
N GLY A 256 -1.37 -7.59 1.61
CA GLY A 256 -2.57 -7.56 2.47
C GLY A 256 -3.49 -6.37 2.27
N LYS A 257 -3.00 -5.27 1.68
CA LYS A 257 -3.73 -3.99 1.61
C LYS A 257 -3.62 -3.29 0.27
N LEU A 258 -3.05 -3.90 -0.75
CA LEU A 258 -2.78 -3.20 -1.99
C LEU A 258 -2.94 -4.11 -3.20
N TYR A 259 -1.87 -4.80 -3.59
CA TYR A 259 -1.79 -5.41 -4.91
C TYR A 259 -2.76 -6.57 -5.11
N GLY A 260 -2.73 -7.55 -4.24
CA GLY A 260 -3.54 -8.77 -4.41
C GLY A 260 -5.04 -8.50 -4.32
N GLN A 261 -5.46 -7.70 -3.36
CA GLN A 261 -6.88 -7.39 -3.15
C GLN A 261 -7.45 -6.66 -4.36
N TRP A 262 -6.76 -5.66 -4.87
CA TRP A 262 -7.24 -4.89 -6.03
C TRP A 262 -7.15 -5.68 -7.34
N LEU A 263 -6.17 -6.58 -7.50
CA LEU A 263 -6.17 -7.53 -8.62
C LEU A 263 -7.43 -8.38 -8.64
N CYS A 264 -7.90 -8.80 -7.47
CA CYS A 264 -9.15 -9.53 -7.32
C CYS A 264 -10.39 -8.64 -7.34
N GLU A 265 -10.22 -7.33 -7.53
CA GLU A 265 -11.28 -6.31 -7.52
C GLU A 265 -12.01 -6.22 -6.18
N ALA A 266 -11.36 -6.59 -5.09
CA ALA A 266 -11.87 -6.46 -3.73
C ALA A 266 -11.41 -5.14 -3.11
N ALA A 267 -12.29 -4.50 -2.36
CA ALA A 267 -11.96 -3.28 -1.63
C ALA A 267 -11.14 -3.60 -0.38
N THR A 268 -10.25 -2.67 -0.01
CA THR A 268 -9.48 -2.75 1.23
C THR A 268 -10.09 -1.85 2.30
N PHE A 269 -10.14 -2.37 3.52
CA PHE A 269 -10.49 -1.60 4.71
C PHE A 269 -9.21 -1.24 5.45
N VAL A 270 -9.03 0.04 5.76
CA VAL A 270 -7.85 0.54 6.47
C VAL A 270 -8.30 1.37 7.66
N TYR A 271 -7.83 0.99 8.84
CA TYR A 271 -8.01 1.80 10.04
C TYR A 271 -6.65 2.33 10.51
N ASP A 272 -6.50 3.65 10.48
CA ASP A 272 -5.27 4.35 10.84
C ASP A 272 -5.24 4.66 12.34
N PHE A 273 -5.21 3.62 13.16
CA PHE A 273 -5.12 3.76 14.61
C PHE A 273 -3.69 4.04 15.06
N ASP A 274 -3.53 4.73 16.18
CA ASP A 274 -2.21 4.90 16.81
C ASP A 274 -1.79 3.68 17.60
N ARG A 275 -2.70 3.17 18.42
CA ARG A 275 -2.48 2.04 19.30
C ARG A 275 -3.59 1.02 19.09
N PHE A 276 -3.21 -0.24 18.97
CA PHE A 276 -4.19 -1.32 18.84
C PHE A 276 -5.05 -1.41 20.10
N ASP A 277 -6.36 -1.31 19.91
CA ASP A 277 -7.38 -1.49 20.95
C ASP A 277 -8.46 -2.40 20.39
N ALA A 278 -8.53 -3.63 20.92
CA ALA A 278 -9.49 -4.63 20.46
C ALA A 278 -10.95 -4.15 20.61
N ALA A 279 -11.28 -3.49 21.71
CA ALA A 279 -12.62 -2.98 21.96
C ALA A 279 -13.04 -1.91 20.95
N ASP A 280 -12.10 -1.17 20.39
CA ASP A 280 -12.33 -0.18 19.36
C ASP A 280 -12.54 -0.82 17.98
N ILE A 281 -11.81 -1.88 17.69
CA ILE A 281 -11.81 -2.54 16.37
C ILE A 281 -12.98 -3.52 16.22
N LEU A 282 -13.29 -4.30 17.24
CA LEU A 282 -14.30 -5.37 17.15
C LEU A 282 -15.67 -4.90 16.61
N PRO A 283 -16.21 -3.72 16.99
CA PRO A 283 -17.47 -3.25 16.42
C PRO A 283 -17.43 -2.94 14.92
N MET A 284 -16.23 -2.72 14.37
CA MET A 284 -16.07 -2.33 12.96
C MET A 284 -16.42 -3.45 11.99
N PHE A 285 -16.29 -4.71 12.40
CA PHE A 285 -16.59 -5.85 11.53
C PHE A 285 -18.05 -5.83 11.07
N ALA A 286 -18.99 -5.65 11.99
CA ALA A 286 -20.41 -5.54 11.65
C ALA A 286 -20.74 -4.19 11.00
N LYS A 287 -20.22 -3.10 11.56
CA LYS A 287 -20.50 -1.75 11.08
C LYS A 287 -20.18 -1.57 9.61
N TYR A 288 -19.04 -2.10 9.14
CA TYR A 288 -18.56 -1.93 7.78
C TYR A 288 -18.70 -3.19 6.91
N HIS A 289 -19.30 -4.25 7.42
CA HIS A 289 -19.47 -5.53 6.71
C HIS A 289 -18.15 -6.08 6.19
N ILE A 290 -17.13 -6.16 7.04
CA ILE A 290 -15.85 -6.74 6.68
C ILE A 290 -16.05 -8.22 6.35
N THR A 291 -15.59 -8.64 5.16
CA THR A 291 -15.82 -10.00 4.66
C THR A 291 -14.65 -10.94 4.86
N THR A 292 -13.43 -10.43 4.88
CA THR A 292 -12.23 -11.23 5.14
C THR A 292 -11.26 -10.43 6.01
N PHE A 293 -10.49 -11.15 6.84
CA PHE A 293 -9.65 -10.54 7.86
C PHE A 293 -8.32 -11.26 7.99
N CYS A 294 -7.24 -10.50 8.16
CA CYS A 294 -5.92 -11.03 8.45
C CYS A 294 -5.24 -10.19 9.54
N ALA A 295 -4.78 -10.85 10.59
CA ALA A 295 -4.05 -10.18 11.67
C ALA A 295 -2.97 -11.10 12.26
N PRO A 296 -1.92 -10.51 12.89
CA PRO A 296 -0.95 -11.31 13.62
C PRO A 296 -1.57 -12.04 14.82
N PRO A 297 -1.04 -13.19 15.23
CA PRO A 297 -1.56 -13.93 16.39
C PRO A 297 -1.65 -13.10 17.67
N THR A 298 -0.70 -12.22 17.95
CA THR A 298 -0.74 -11.33 19.12
C THR A 298 -2.02 -10.50 19.16
N MET A 299 -2.43 -9.94 18.02
CA MET A 299 -3.66 -9.14 17.94
C MET A 299 -4.92 -10.00 18.09
N LEU A 300 -4.91 -11.21 17.52
CA LEU A 300 -6.01 -12.15 17.72
C LEU A 300 -6.16 -12.53 19.20
N ARG A 301 -5.04 -12.76 19.89
CA ARG A 301 -5.05 -13.04 21.34
C ARG A 301 -5.60 -11.87 22.15
N MET A 302 -5.32 -10.64 21.74
CA MET A 302 -5.91 -9.45 22.38
C MET A 302 -7.41 -9.35 22.12
N MET A 303 -7.86 -9.70 20.92
CA MET A 303 -9.28 -9.67 20.55
C MET A 303 -10.09 -10.68 21.37
N ILE A 304 -9.60 -11.91 21.54
CA ILE A 304 -10.33 -12.96 22.29
C ILE A 304 -10.36 -12.74 23.82
N LYS A 305 -9.57 -11.79 24.32
CA LYS A 305 -9.69 -11.37 25.74
C LYS A 305 -10.93 -10.52 25.98
N GLN A 306 -11.54 -9.97 24.94
CA GLN A 306 -12.82 -9.30 25.01
C GLN A 306 -13.95 -10.34 25.02
N ASP A 307 -15.13 -9.95 25.47
CA ASP A 307 -16.32 -10.80 25.34
C ASP A 307 -16.81 -10.74 23.89
N ILE A 308 -16.26 -11.62 23.03
CA ILE A 308 -16.56 -11.66 21.60
C ILE A 308 -18.02 -12.05 21.31
N SER A 309 -18.74 -12.63 22.27
CA SER A 309 -20.17 -12.96 22.11
C SER A 309 -21.06 -11.73 21.93
N GLN A 310 -20.58 -10.55 22.31
CA GLN A 310 -21.31 -9.29 22.18
C GLN A 310 -21.20 -8.66 20.79
N TYR A 311 -20.36 -9.22 19.92
CA TYR A 311 -20.11 -8.67 18.58
C TYR A 311 -20.66 -9.58 17.50
N ASP A 312 -21.09 -8.97 16.40
CA ASP A 312 -21.59 -9.68 15.22
C ASP A 312 -20.48 -9.81 14.16
N PHE A 313 -20.05 -11.04 13.89
CA PHE A 313 -19.06 -11.38 12.87
C PHE A 313 -19.68 -12.08 11.64
N SER A 314 -21.01 -12.01 11.50
CA SER A 314 -21.73 -12.77 10.45
C SER A 314 -21.30 -12.39 9.03
N SER A 315 -20.75 -11.19 8.82
CA SER A 315 -20.21 -10.77 7.52
C SER A 315 -18.88 -11.43 7.18
N VAL A 316 -18.11 -11.87 8.17
CA VAL A 316 -16.76 -12.43 7.99
C VAL A 316 -16.85 -13.86 7.46
N LYS A 317 -16.37 -14.06 6.23
CA LYS A 317 -16.40 -15.36 5.54
C LYS A 317 -15.12 -16.16 5.74
N HIS A 318 -14.00 -15.48 5.96
CA HIS A 318 -12.68 -16.10 6.05
C HIS A 318 -11.72 -15.24 6.87
N MET A 319 -10.84 -15.92 7.60
CA MET A 319 -9.83 -15.27 8.43
C MET A 319 -8.49 -15.99 8.29
N THR A 320 -7.41 -15.22 8.24
CA THR A 320 -6.04 -15.72 8.16
C THR A 320 -5.16 -15.06 9.21
N THR A 321 -4.05 -15.70 9.51
CA THR A 321 -3.05 -15.15 10.42
C THR A 321 -1.64 -15.39 9.90
N ALA A 322 -0.77 -14.43 10.13
CA ALA A 322 0.64 -14.51 9.73
C ALA A 322 1.48 -13.47 10.48
N GLY A 323 2.78 -13.70 10.50
CA GLY A 323 3.77 -12.79 11.06
C GLY A 323 4.41 -13.25 12.35
N GLU A 324 3.80 -14.19 13.04
CA GLU A 324 4.29 -14.77 14.31
C GLU A 324 3.88 -16.24 14.37
N ALA A 325 4.46 -16.98 15.31
CA ALA A 325 3.99 -18.32 15.64
C ALA A 325 2.62 -18.24 16.33
N LEU A 326 1.77 -19.19 16.05
CA LEU A 326 0.41 -19.25 16.60
C LEU A 326 0.43 -19.80 18.04
#